data_2eaa3606adb5ed36287215ea9678c670
#
_entry.id   2eaa3606adb5ed36287215ea9678c670
#
_cell.length_a   1.000
_cell.length_b   1.000
_cell.length_c   1.000
_cell.angle_alpha   90.00
_cell.angle_beta   90.00
_cell.angle_gamma   90.00
#
_symmetry.space_group_name_H-M   'P 1'
#
loop_
_entity.id
_entity.type
_entity.pdbx_description
1 polymer ?
#
loop_
_entity_poly.entity_id
_entity_poly.type
_entity_poly.pdbx_seq_one_letter_code
_entity_poly.pdbx_strand_id
1 'polypeptide(L)'
;MVLLIDADSLIFASCYRSKENPGDYPYYEDLEDAKIKFDHQLMKIVNDLEEQFEIDKIITFNGSKGNFRKLITPVYKANRKKQELPPLLHPMHKYVKEQYNSIFGFGIETDDLVARYWKTLSDDIGRDNVMIVSIDKDYKQFPCLIYNYHYKHKTILNISEQQALYNFYEQMIVGDVSDNVNYFYGRGVKFAEKYYKDCTTKYQYTKQLYLLFKEKYKGKARQKYTECYNLLKLRTE
;
A
#
# COMPACT_ATOMS: atom_id res chain seq x y z
N MET A 1 20.09 7.02 4.50
CA MET A 1 18.69 6.72 4.06
C MET A 1 18.14 5.54 4.84
N VAL A 2 16.94 5.65 5.44
CA VAL A 2 16.22 4.52 6.05
C VAL A 2 15.21 3.97 5.05
N LEU A 3 15.27 2.66 4.77
CA LEU A 3 14.31 1.97 3.89
C LEU A 3 13.23 1.28 4.72
N LEU A 4 11.96 1.54 4.40
CA LEU A 4 10.80 0.86 4.94
C LEU A 4 10.23 -0.05 3.86
N ILE A 5 10.47 -1.36 3.98
CA ILE A 5 10.11 -2.33 2.95
C ILE A 5 8.80 -3.02 3.31
N ASP A 6 7.75 -2.74 2.54
CA ASP A 6 6.52 -3.54 2.55
C ASP A 6 6.78 -4.85 1.79
N ALA A 7 7.03 -5.91 2.54
CA ALA A 7 7.46 -7.18 1.98
C ALA A 7 6.29 -8.07 1.51
N ASP A 8 5.02 -7.74 1.78
CA ASP A 8 3.89 -8.61 1.45
C ASP A 8 3.82 -8.96 -0.04
N SER A 9 4.02 -7.95 -0.91
CA SER A 9 4.03 -8.18 -2.35
C SER A 9 5.24 -8.97 -2.85
N LEU A 10 6.42 -8.80 -2.22
CA LEU A 10 7.62 -9.59 -2.53
C LEU A 10 7.44 -11.05 -2.10
N ILE A 11 6.91 -11.28 -0.90
CA ILE A 11 6.60 -12.61 -0.38
C ILE A 11 5.62 -13.32 -1.32
N PHE A 12 4.54 -12.63 -1.71
CA PHE A 12 3.58 -13.19 -2.64
C PHE A 12 4.23 -13.56 -3.98
N ALA A 13 5.02 -12.65 -4.56
CA ALA A 13 5.71 -12.88 -5.83
C ALA A 13 6.76 -13.98 -5.76
N SER A 14 7.41 -14.19 -4.60
CA SER A 14 8.41 -15.23 -4.42
C SER A 14 7.81 -16.64 -4.39
N CYS A 15 6.52 -16.78 -4.10
CA CYS A 15 5.85 -18.08 -4.14
C CYS A 15 5.58 -18.59 -5.57
N TYR A 16 5.71 -17.76 -6.60
CA TYR A 16 5.46 -18.16 -7.98
C TYR A 16 6.75 -18.54 -8.70
N ARG A 17 6.69 -19.56 -9.57
CA ARG A 17 7.76 -19.88 -10.52
C ARG A 17 7.99 -18.75 -11.51
N SER A 18 9.15 -18.73 -12.16
CA SER A 18 9.40 -17.74 -13.20
C SER A 18 8.52 -18.01 -14.43
N LYS A 19 8.17 -16.97 -15.20
CA LYS A 19 7.41 -17.11 -16.45
C LYS A 19 8.17 -17.86 -17.55
N GLU A 20 9.49 -17.93 -17.44
CA GLU A 20 10.36 -18.65 -18.40
C GLU A 20 10.30 -20.17 -18.19
N ASN A 21 9.88 -20.60 -17.01
CA ASN A 21 9.74 -22.02 -16.64
C ASN A 21 8.50 -22.25 -15.75
N PRO A 22 7.28 -21.95 -16.25
CA PRO A 22 6.08 -21.96 -15.42
C PRO A 22 5.67 -23.38 -14.98
N GLY A 23 6.01 -24.42 -15.78
CA GLY A 23 5.45 -25.76 -15.59
C GLY A 23 3.92 -25.77 -15.68
N ASP A 24 3.29 -26.91 -15.37
CA ASP A 24 1.83 -27.02 -15.28
C ASP A 24 1.28 -26.41 -13.98
N TYR A 25 2.15 -26.18 -12.99
CA TYR A 25 1.81 -25.63 -11.68
C TYR A 25 2.56 -24.31 -11.44
N PRO A 26 1.85 -23.19 -11.20
CA PRO A 26 2.47 -21.86 -11.20
C PRO A 26 3.27 -21.56 -9.93
N TYR A 27 3.11 -22.34 -8.87
CA TYR A 27 3.75 -22.10 -7.58
C TYR A 27 5.02 -22.94 -7.40
N TYR A 28 5.94 -22.47 -6.57
CA TYR A 28 6.99 -23.32 -6.03
C TYR A 28 6.40 -24.34 -5.07
N GLU A 29 6.95 -25.55 -5.09
CA GLU A 29 6.62 -26.63 -4.16
C GLU A 29 7.66 -26.71 -3.04
N ASP A 30 8.91 -26.35 -3.34
CA ASP A 30 10.00 -26.27 -2.38
C ASP A 30 10.09 -24.87 -1.76
N LEU A 31 10.13 -24.85 -0.43
CA LEU A 31 10.26 -23.61 0.34
C LEU A 31 11.62 -22.92 0.11
N GLU A 32 12.69 -23.69 -0.10
CA GLU A 32 14.02 -23.12 -0.33
C GLU A 32 14.08 -22.35 -1.64
N ASP A 33 13.43 -22.81 -2.70
CA ASP A 33 13.33 -22.07 -3.97
C ASP A 33 12.63 -20.72 -3.79
N ALA A 34 11.54 -20.71 -3.01
CA ALA A 34 10.81 -19.47 -2.72
C ALA A 34 11.65 -18.50 -1.87
N LYS A 35 12.40 -19.00 -0.89
CA LYS A 35 13.33 -18.21 -0.06
C LYS A 35 14.43 -17.59 -0.92
N ILE A 36 15.14 -18.40 -1.71
CA ILE A 36 16.20 -17.93 -2.62
C ILE A 36 15.68 -16.82 -3.52
N LYS A 37 14.48 -16.99 -4.08
CA LYS A 37 13.88 -15.99 -4.93
C LYS A 37 13.57 -14.68 -4.18
N PHE A 38 13.03 -14.76 -2.97
CA PHE A 38 12.76 -13.61 -2.13
C PHE A 38 14.06 -12.85 -1.81
N ASP A 39 15.07 -13.56 -1.32
CA ASP A 39 16.36 -12.98 -0.93
C ASP A 39 17.05 -12.31 -2.11
N HIS A 40 17.04 -12.96 -3.28
CA HIS A 40 17.57 -12.36 -4.50
C HIS A 40 16.82 -11.09 -4.92
N GLN A 41 15.48 -11.08 -4.83
CA GLN A 41 14.69 -9.91 -5.16
C GLN A 41 14.94 -8.75 -4.18
N LEU A 42 15.01 -9.06 -2.89
CA LEU A 42 15.29 -8.07 -1.86
C LEU A 42 16.70 -7.48 -2.03
N MET A 43 17.70 -8.34 -2.22
CA MET A 43 19.09 -7.90 -2.46
C MET A 43 19.17 -7.00 -3.70
N LYS A 44 18.50 -7.37 -4.78
CA LYS A 44 18.47 -6.55 -5.99
C LYS A 44 17.85 -5.17 -5.75
N ILE A 45 16.77 -5.08 -4.96
CA ILE A 45 16.16 -3.79 -4.60
C ILE A 45 17.14 -2.94 -3.81
N VAL A 46 17.83 -3.51 -2.84
CA VAL A 46 18.82 -2.79 -2.02
C VAL A 46 19.96 -2.31 -2.88
N ASN A 47 20.56 -3.17 -3.71
CA ASN A 47 21.66 -2.80 -4.61
C ASN A 47 21.24 -1.69 -5.60
N ASP A 48 20.04 -1.77 -6.21
CA ASP A 48 19.52 -0.73 -7.10
C ASP A 48 19.45 0.65 -6.38
N LEU A 49 19.21 0.67 -5.07
CA LEU A 49 19.13 1.90 -4.27
C LEU A 49 20.49 2.36 -3.73
N GLU A 50 21.41 1.45 -3.41
CA GLU A 50 22.77 1.77 -2.96
C GLU A 50 23.58 2.48 -4.04
N GLU A 51 23.22 2.35 -5.32
CA GLU A 51 23.82 3.12 -6.40
C GLU A 51 23.56 4.64 -6.29
N GLN A 52 22.51 5.05 -5.55
CA GLN A 52 22.06 6.44 -5.47
C GLN A 52 22.03 6.98 -4.04
N PHE A 53 21.97 6.13 -3.03
CA PHE A 53 21.82 6.52 -1.63
C PHE A 53 22.73 5.72 -0.72
N GLU A 54 23.26 6.36 0.31
CA GLU A 54 23.83 5.65 1.45
C GLU A 54 22.71 5.10 2.32
N ILE A 55 22.65 3.78 2.47
CA ILE A 55 21.60 3.08 3.22
C ILE A 55 22.07 2.85 4.66
N ASP A 56 21.46 3.56 5.61
CA ASP A 56 21.81 3.45 7.03
C ASP A 56 21.07 2.29 7.71
N LYS A 57 19.83 2.04 7.28
CA LYS A 57 18.97 1.03 7.91
C LYS A 57 17.89 0.51 6.98
N ILE A 58 17.63 -0.78 7.10
CA ILE A 58 16.51 -1.46 6.42
C ILE A 58 15.55 -1.99 7.48
N ILE A 59 14.27 -1.67 7.35
CA ILE A 59 13.19 -2.16 8.21
C ILE A 59 12.16 -2.84 7.30
N THR A 60 11.95 -4.13 7.51
CA THR A 60 10.96 -4.91 6.76
C THR A 60 9.68 -5.08 7.55
N PHE A 61 8.57 -5.09 6.84
CA PHE A 61 7.22 -5.29 7.37
C PHE A 61 6.55 -6.41 6.61
N ASN A 62 5.91 -7.33 7.30
CA ASN A 62 5.22 -8.42 6.63
C ASN A 62 4.04 -8.96 7.41
N GLY A 63 2.89 -9.04 6.75
CA GLY A 63 1.68 -9.63 7.28
C GLY A 63 1.06 -8.86 8.44
N SER A 64 -0.18 -9.23 8.71
CA SER A 64 -0.92 -8.69 9.84
C SER A 64 -1.96 -9.71 10.32
N LYS A 65 -2.34 -9.61 11.60
CA LYS A 65 -3.45 -10.38 12.18
C LYS A 65 -4.55 -9.43 12.61
N GLY A 66 -5.71 -9.60 11.99
CA GLY A 66 -6.86 -8.73 12.20
C GLY A 66 -6.78 -7.46 11.33
N ASN A 67 -7.93 -6.83 11.14
CA ASN A 67 -8.05 -5.62 10.33
C ASN A 67 -9.29 -4.85 10.80
N PHE A 68 -9.08 -3.67 11.35
CA PHE A 68 -10.16 -2.83 11.84
C PHE A 68 -11.16 -2.42 10.75
N ARG A 69 -10.73 -2.36 9.46
CA ARG A 69 -11.61 -2.00 8.34
C ARG A 69 -12.74 -3.02 8.14
N LYS A 70 -12.51 -4.29 8.49
CA LYS A 70 -13.55 -5.33 8.49
C LYS A 70 -14.62 -5.13 9.57
N LEU A 71 -14.30 -4.38 10.64
CA LEU A 71 -15.28 -3.98 11.65
C LEU A 71 -16.14 -2.80 11.18
N ILE A 72 -15.63 -1.97 10.25
CA ILE A 72 -16.41 -0.87 9.65
C ILE A 72 -17.44 -1.43 8.68
N THR A 73 -17.01 -2.37 7.82
CA THR A 73 -17.89 -3.04 6.87
C THR A 73 -17.41 -4.44 6.52
N PRO A 74 -18.29 -5.46 6.54
CA PRO A 74 -17.92 -6.83 6.22
C PRO A 74 -17.60 -7.06 4.74
N VAL A 75 -17.97 -6.10 3.86
CA VAL A 75 -17.70 -6.20 2.42
C VAL A 75 -16.27 -5.78 2.05
N TYR A 76 -15.51 -5.16 2.99
CA TYR A 76 -14.13 -4.79 2.77
C TYR A 76 -13.28 -6.03 2.43
N LYS A 77 -12.61 -6.00 1.26
CA LYS A 77 -11.82 -7.12 0.71
C LYS A 77 -12.59 -8.45 0.55
N ALA A 78 -13.95 -8.40 0.51
CA ALA A 78 -14.76 -9.62 0.38
C ALA A 78 -14.59 -10.32 -0.98
N ASN A 79 -14.21 -9.57 -2.01
CA ASN A 79 -13.89 -10.10 -3.35
C ASN A 79 -12.66 -11.04 -3.36
N ARG A 80 -11.76 -10.92 -2.36
CA ARG A 80 -10.54 -11.75 -2.25
C ARG A 80 -10.83 -13.19 -1.76
N LYS A 81 -11.99 -13.47 -1.19
CA LYS A 81 -12.34 -14.80 -0.64
C LYS A 81 -12.33 -15.96 -1.65
N LYS A 82 -12.36 -15.65 -2.95
CA LYS A 82 -12.36 -16.64 -4.04
C LYS A 82 -10.97 -16.87 -4.64
N GLN A 83 -9.96 -16.14 -4.19
CA GLN A 83 -8.61 -16.27 -4.71
C GLN A 83 -7.89 -17.41 -3.96
N GLU A 84 -7.44 -18.40 -4.71
CA GLU A 84 -6.54 -19.41 -4.17
C GLU A 84 -5.19 -18.77 -3.83
N LEU A 85 -4.73 -19.00 -2.60
CA LEU A 85 -3.46 -18.44 -2.13
C LEU A 85 -2.33 -19.42 -2.43
N PRO A 86 -1.11 -18.94 -2.75
CA PRO A 86 0.05 -19.80 -2.91
C PRO A 86 0.26 -20.68 -1.66
N PRO A 87 0.50 -21.98 -1.81
CA PRO A 87 0.69 -22.90 -0.66
C PRO A 87 1.84 -22.48 0.27
N LEU A 88 2.91 -21.89 -0.29
CA LEU A 88 4.07 -21.46 0.48
C LEU A 88 3.92 -20.05 1.08
N LEU A 89 2.79 -19.37 0.87
CA LEU A 89 2.62 -17.99 1.35
C LEU A 89 2.82 -17.87 2.87
N HIS A 90 2.19 -18.75 3.65
CA HIS A 90 2.32 -18.72 5.12
C HIS A 90 3.72 -19.13 5.60
N PRO A 91 4.36 -20.20 5.11
CA PRO A 91 5.76 -20.49 5.39
C PRO A 91 6.71 -19.35 5.06
N MET A 92 6.49 -18.65 3.94
CA MET A 92 7.31 -17.51 3.53
C MET A 92 7.15 -16.31 4.45
N HIS A 93 5.92 -15.99 4.91
CA HIS A 93 5.72 -14.95 5.93
C HIS A 93 6.50 -15.27 7.22
N LYS A 94 6.49 -16.53 7.64
CA LYS A 94 7.26 -16.98 8.80
C LYS A 94 8.77 -16.81 8.57
N TYR A 95 9.28 -17.24 7.44
CA TYR A 95 10.69 -17.11 7.05
C TYR A 95 11.14 -15.65 7.10
N VAL A 96 10.41 -14.75 6.42
CA VAL A 96 10.78 -13.32 6.37
C VAL A 96 10.73 -12.69 7.75
N LYS A 97 9.76 -13.06 8.58
CA LYS A 97 9.68 -12.58 9.97
C LYS A 97 10.91 -13.00 10.79
N GLU A 98 11.35 -14.26 10.67
CA GLU A 98 12.45 -14.80 11.46
C GLU A 98 13.81 -14.37 10.92
N GLN A 99 14.02 -14.43 9.60
CA GLN A 99 15.29 -14.12 8.95
C GLN A 99 15.62 -12.63 8.97
N TYR A 100 14.63 -11.78 8.73
CA TYR A 100 14.81 -10.34 8.61
C TYR A 100 14.31 -9.55 9.82
N ASN A 101 13.93 -10.25 10.90
CA ASN A 101 13.30 -9.64 12.08
C ASN A 101 12.17 -8.67 11.70
N SER A 102 11.37 -9.10 10.72
CA SER A 102 10.34 -8.26 10.10
C SER A 102 9.19 -7.95 11.06
N ILE A 103 8.72 -6.71 11.02
CA ILE A 103 7.69 -6.22 11.92
C ILE A 103 6.32 -6.70 11.45
N PHE A 104 5.53 -7.26 12.37
CA PHE A 104 4.22 -7.83 12.12
C PHE A 104 3.11 -7.00 12.77
N GLY A 105 2.01 -6.76 12.02
CA GLY A 105 0.89 -5.96 12.48
C GLY A 105 -0.16 -6.72 13.29
N PHE A 106 -0.76 -6.05 14.28
CA PHE A 106 -1.92 -6.56 15.02
C PHE A 106 -3.07 -5.56 14.98
N GLY A 107 -4.23 -5.99 14.48
CA GLY A 107 -5.44 -5.16 14.36
C GLY A 107 -5.42 -4.13 13.24
N ILE A 108 -4.28 -3.97 12.54
CA ILE A 108 -4.05 -3.05 11.43
C ILE A 108 -3.40 -3.81 10.27
N GLU A 109 -3.48 -3.26 9.07
CA GLU A 109 -2.80 -3.84 7.90
C GLU A 109 -1.31 -3.46 7.88
N THR A 110 -0.52 -4.16 7.07
CA THR A 110 0.92 -3.91 6.92
C THR A 110 1.19 -2.49 6.43
N ASP A 111 0.38 -2.00 5.51
CA ASP A 111 0.47 -0.65 4.95
C ASP A 111 0.23 0.46 6.01
N ASP A 112 -0.73 0.27 6.93
CA ASP A 112 -0.91 1.17 8.07
C ASP A 112 0.32 1.18 8.99
N LEU A 113 0.94 0.01 9.18
CA LEU A 113 2.13 -0.12 10.04
C LEU A 113 3.33 0.59 9.42
N VAL A 114 3.58 0.39 8.12
CA VAL A 114 4.59 1.13 7.35
C VAL A 114 4.34 2.63 7.44
N ALA A 115 3.08 3.07 7.27
CA ALA A 115 2.70 4.47 7.33
C ALA A 115 3.00 5.11 8.71
N ARG A 116 2.77 4.39 9.82
CA ARG A 116 3.13 4.84 11.18
C ARG A 116 4.63 4.99 11.34
N TYR A 117 5.40 3.99 10.91
CA TYR A 117 6.86 4.05 10.98
C TYR A 117 7.42 5.17 10.12
N TRP A 118 6.89 5.34 8.90
CA TRP A 118 7.25 6.45 8.05
C TRP A 118 7.00 7.79 8.74
N LYS A 119 5.82 7.99 9.34
CA LYS A 119 5.49 9.24 10.03
C LYS A 119 6.45 9.51 11.19
N THR A 120 6.66 8.52 12.06
CA THR A 120 7.54 8.66 13.22
C THR A 120 8.97 8.98 12.81
N LEU A 121 9.53 8.24 11.85
CA LEU A 121 10.90 8.47 11.38
C LEU A 121 11.02 9.79 10.61
N SER A 122 10.04 10.14 9.79
CA SER A 122 10.04 11.42 9.07
C SER A 122 9.99 12.62 10.00
N ASP A 123 9.33 12.51 11.14
CA ASP A 123 9.32 13.56 12.17
C ASP A 123 10.67 13.65 12.91
N ASP A 124 11.36 12.52 13.07
CA ASP A 124 12.63 12.44 13.80
C ASP A 124 13.83 12.85 12.95
N ILE A 125 13.97 12.27 11.77
CA ILE A 125 15.17 12.43 10.91
C ILE A 125 14.90 13.19 9.60
N GLY A 126 13.68 13.66 9.37
CA GLY A 126 13.26 14.32 8.13
C GLY A 126 12.78 13.35 7.05
N ARG A 127 11.75 13.75 6.32
CA ARG A 127 11.08 12.92 5.32
C ARG A 127 11.98 12.49 4.15
N ASP A 128 12.98 13.30 3.81
CA ASP A 128 13.89 13.04 2.69
C ASP A 128 14.94 11.97 3.03
N ASN A 129 15.02 11.56 4.30
CA ASN A 129 15.88 10.49 4.81
C ASN A 129 15.14 9.17 5.02
N VAL A 130 13.85 9.08 4.66
CA VAL A 130 13.00 7.88 4.81
C VAL A 130 12.33 7.55 3.50
N MET A 131 12.57 6.35 2.97
CA MET A 131 11.98 5.88 1.73
C MET A 131 11.11 4.65 1.96
N ILE A 132 9.89 4.67 1.43
CA ILE A 132 9.00 3.50 1.37
C ILE A 132 9.35 2.69 0.13
N VAL A 133 9.59 1.40 0.30
CA VAL A 133 9.87 0.47 -0.79
C VAL A 133 8.64 -0.42 -0.98
N SER A 134 7.82 -0.11 -1.98
CA SER A 134 6.58 -0.85 -2.25
C SER A 134 6.07 -0.61 -3.67
N ILE A 135 5.30 -1.55 -4.19
CA ILE A 135 4.52 -1.39 -5.43
C ILE A 135 3.11 -0.87 -5.17
N ASP A 136 2.70 -0.75 -3.91
CA ASP A 136 1.36 -0.30 -3.56
C ASP A 136 1.21 1.21 -3.79
N LYS A 137 0.14 1.56 -4.52
CA LYS A 137 -0.20 2.96 -4.83
C LYS A 137 -0.69 3.74 -3.61
N ASP A 138 -1.17 3.05 -2.57
CA ASP A 138 -1.82 3.68 -1.43
C ASP A 138 -0.86 4.53 -0.59
N TYR A 139 0.45 4.24 -0.65
CA TYR A 139 1.49 5.09 -0.07
C TYR A 139 1.59 6.49 -0.69
N LYS A 140 1.05 6.70 -1.89
CA LYS A 140 0.98 8.04 -2.52
C LYS A 140 0.08 9.03 -1.77
N GLN A 141 -0.58 8.59 -0.69
CA GLN A 141 -1.31 9.46 0.24
C GLN A 141 -0.38 10.28 1.17
N PHE A 142 0.93 10.01 1.15
CA PHE A 142 1.90 10.70 2.00
C PHE A 142 2.90 11.50 1.17
N PRO A 143 3.40 12.64 1.70
CA PRO A 143 4.49 13.37 1.07
C PRO A 143 5.82 12.67 1.35
N CYS A 144 6.11 11.59 0.64
CA CYS A 144 7.23 10.68 0.89
C CYS A 144 8.00 10.31 -0.37
N LEU A 145 9.19 9.76 -0.17
CA LEU A 145 9.93 9.04 -1.20
C LEU A 145 9.39 7.60 -1.28
N ILE A 146 9.07 7.15 -2.48
CA ILE A 146 8.63 5.77 -2.73
C ILE A 146 9.50 5.17 -3.83
N TYR A 147 10.16 4.04 -3.55
CA TYR A 147 10.77 3.22 -4.59
C TYR A 147 9.78 2.16 -5.04
N ASN A 148 9.29 2.31 -6.28
CA ASN A 148 8.46 1.29 -6.93
C ASN A 148 9.37 0.32 -7.68
N TYR A 149 9.60 -0.86 -7.09
CA TYR A 149 10.48 -1.90 -7.66
C TYR A 149 9.83 -2.74 -8.76
N HIS A 150 8.58 -2.47 -9.13
CA HIS A 150 7.93 -3.23 -10.21
C HIS A 150 8.74 -3.11 -11.51
N TYR A 151 9.03 -4.26 -12.14
CA TYR A 151 9.95 -4.35 -13.29
C TYR A 151 9.67 -3.40 -14.45
N LYS A 152 8.42 -2.96 -14.62
CA LYS A 152 8.02 -1.99 -15.66
C LYS A 152 8.28 -0.53 -15.25
N HIS A 153 8.47 -0.26 -13.99
CA HIS A 153 8.50 1.11 -13.48
C HIS A 153 9.84 1.47 -12.87
N LYS A 154 10.40 0.64 -11.99
CA LYS A 154 11.68 0.87 -11.28
C LYS A 154 11.98 2.36 -11.08
N THR A 155 11.06 3.07 -10.46
CA THR A 155 11.13 4.52 -10.33
C THR A 155 11.10 4.94 -8.87
N ILE A 156 11.87 5.99 -8.56
CA ILE A 156 11.75 6.72 -7.31
C ILE A 156 10.76 7.86 -7.52
N LEU A 157 9.69 7.86 -6.75
CA LEU A 157 8.69 8.90 -6.74
C LEU A 157 8.92 9.78 -5.52
N ASN A 158 9.01 11.09 -5.73
CA ASN A 158 9.00 12.07 -4.66
C ASN A 158 7.61 12.72 -4.65
N ILE A 159 6.78 12.31 -3.71
CA ILE A 159 5.39 12.78 -3.60
C ILE A 159 5.37 14.05 -2.78
N SER A 160 4.95 15.16 -3.39
CA SER A 160 4.75 16.43 -2.67
C SER A 160 3.51 16.38 -1.77
N GLU A 161 3.40 17.31 -0.81
CA GLU A 161 2.20 17.46 0.03
C GLU A 161 0.92 17.66 -0.78
N GLN A 162 1.01 18.47 -1.83
CA GLN A 162 -0.12 18.73 -2.71
C GLN A 162 -0.54 17.48 -3.50
N GLN A 163 0.43 16.71 -4.00
CA GLN A 163 0.15 15.46 -4.69
C GLN A 163 -0.44 14.41 -3.75
N ALA A 164 0.12 14.27 -2.53
CA ALA A 164 -0.38 13.35 -1.52
C ALA A 164 -1.84 13.66 -1.15
N LEU A 165 -2.15 14.94 -0.97
CA LEU A 165 -3.49 15.41 -0.69
C LEU A 165 -4.45 15.09 -1.85
N TYR A 166 -4.06 15.42 -3.08
CA TYR A 166 -4.85 15.12 -4.28
C TYR A 166 -5.09 13.62 -4.42
N ASN A 167 -4.04 12.80 -4.35
CA ASN A 167 -4.12 11.34 -4.52
C ASN A 167 -5.12 10.69 -3.56
N PHE A 168 -5.12 11.12 -2.29
CA PHE A 168 -6.06 10.62 -1.31
C PHE A 168 -7.52 10.98 -1.65
N TYR A 169 -7.78 12.24 -2.00
CA TYR A 169 -9.14 12.67 -2.33
C TYR A 169 -9.62 12.13 -3.69
N GLU A 170 -8.73 11.95 -4.64
CA GLU A 170 -9.01 11.23 -5.88
C GLU A 170 -9.46 9.80 -5.58
N GLN A 171 -8.71 9.08 -4.74
CA GLN A 171 -9.05 7.71 -4.35
C GLN A 171 -10.41 7.63 -3.64
N MET A 172 -10.79 8.63 -2.85
CA MET A 172 -12.12 8.67 -2.23
C MET A 172 -13.27 8.79 -3.25
N ILE A 173 -13.04 9.32 -4.45
CA ILE A 173 -14.02 9.34 -5.54
C ILE A 173 -13.94 8.04 -6.36
N VAL A 174 -12.75 7.68 -6.81
CA VAL A 174 -12.50 6.54 -7.69
C VAL A 174 -12.77 5.21 -6.96
N GLY A 175 -12.49 5.18 -5.66
CA GLY A 175 -12.54 3.98 -4.84
C GLY A 175 -11.30 3.09 -5.02
N ASP A 176 -11.37 1.90 -4.46
CA ASP A 176 -10.39 0.85 -4.63
C ASP A 176 -11.07 -0.50 -4.94
N VAL A 177 -10.84 -0.99 -6.15
CA VAL A 177 -11.42 -2.27 -6.61
C VAL A 177 -10.80 -3.44 -5.85
N SER A 178 -9.51 -3.38 -5.53
CA SER A 178 -8.81 -4.45 -4.82
C SER A 178 -9.34 -4.63 -3.39
N ASP A 179 -9.81 -3.54 -2.79
CA ASP A 179 -10.36 -3.51 -1.44
C ASP A 179 -11.89 -3.57 -1.40
N ASN A 180 -12.51 -3.64 -2.58
CA ASN A 180 -13.97 -3.63 -2.75
C ASN A 180 -14.61 -2.35 -2.16
N VAL A 181 -13.95 -1.20 -2.34
CA VAL A 181 -14.42 0.12 -1.89
C VAL A 181 -14.84 0.93 -3.10
N ASN A 182 -16.12 1.21 -3.24
CA ASN A 182 -16.65 2.06 -4.30
C ASN A 182 -17.91 2.80 -3.87
N TYR A 183 -17.79 4.09 -3.60
CA TYR A 183 -18.90 4.96 -3.21
C TYR A 183 -19.50 5.72 -4.41
N PHE A 184 -18.77 5.85 -5.53
CA PHE A 184 -19.18 6.63 -6.69
C PHE A 184 -18.98 5.86 -8.00
N TYR A 185 -19.70 4.75 -8.13
CA TYR A 185 -19.66 3.92 -9.33
C TYR A 185 -19.74 4.75 -10.63
N GLY A 186 -18.86 4.44 -11.59
CA GLY A 186 -18.77 5.14 -12.87
C GLY A 186 -18.01 6.48 -12.84
N ARG A 187 -17.55 6.95 -11.66
CA ARG A 187 -16.72 8.17 -11.54
C ARG A 187 -15.26 7.77 -11.40
N GLY A 188 -14.50 7.91 -12.48
CA GLY A 188 -13.06 7.59 -12.53
C GLY A 188 -12.17 8.82 -12.37
N VAL A 189 -10.86 8.64 -12.63
CA VAL A 189 -9.80 9.64 -12.51
C VAL A 189 -10.15 10.95 -13.23
N LYS A 190 -10.59 10.89 -14.49
CA LYS A 190 -10.97 12.09 -15.27
C LYS A 190 -12.09 12.90 -14.63
N PHE A 191 -13.02 12.23 -13.93
CA PHE A 191 -14.05 12.92 -13.17
C PHE A 191 -13.44 13.63 -11.96
N ALA A 192 -12.58 12.96 -11.20
CA ALA A 192 -11.93 13.53 -10.01
C ALA A 192 -11.04 14.73 -10.39
N GLU A 193 -10.24 14.63 -11.45
CA GLU A 193 -9.42 15.73 -11.98
C GLU A 193 -10.25 16.98 -12.27
N LYS A 194 -11.34 16.80 -13.02
CA LYS A 194 -12.24 17.92 -13.34
C LYS A 194 -12.93 18.47 -12.09
N TYR A 195 -13.32 17.59 -11.16
CA TYR A 195 -14.06 17.95 -9.96
C TYR A 195 -13.22 18.74 -8.96
N TYR A 196 -11.93 18.41 -8.87
CA TYR A 196 -10.98 19.03 -7.93
C TYR A 196 -10.05 20.06 -8.56
N LYS A 197 -10.27 20.49 -9.83
CA LYS A 197 -9.37 21.36 -10.59
C LYS A 197 -8.96 22.65 -9.85
N ASP A 198 -9.86 23.20 -9.03
CA ASP A 198 -9.67 24.46 -8.30
C ASP A 198 -9.35 24.22 -6.80
N CYS A 199 -9.12 22.97 -6.38
CA CYS A 199 -8.83 22.61 -5.00
C CYS A 199 -7.32 22.58 -4.76
N THR A 200 -6.86 23.31 -3.74
CA THR A 200 -5.45 23.34 -3.33
C THR A 200 -5.26 23.04 -1.84
N THR A 201 -6.31 23.13 -1.04
CA THR A 201 -6.23 22.92 0.40
C THR A 201 -7.09 21.74 0.84
N LYS A 202 -6.69 21.09 1.93
CA LYS A 202 -7.46 19.99 2.55
C LYS A 202 -8.92 20.37 2.79
N TYR A 203 -9.17 21.62 3.19
CA TYR A 203 -10.53 22.13 3.41
C TYR A 203 -11.34 22.13 2.12
N GLN A 204 -10.77 22.63 1.01
CA GLN A 204 -11.46 22.68 -0.29
C GLN A 204 -11.79 21.27 -0.79
N TYR A 205 -10.84 20.34 -0.77
CA TYR A 205 -11.08 18.94 -1.13
C TYR A 205 -12.16 18.31 -0.26
N THR A 206 -12.07 18.48 1.07
CA THR A 206 -13.07 17.93 2.00
C THR A 206 -14.46 18.49 1.72
N LYS A 207 -14.57 19.81 1.52
CA LYS A 207 -15.85 20.50 1.22
C LYS A 207 -16.45 19.97 -0.07
N GLN A 208 -15.67 19.93 -1.15
CA GLN A 208 -16.14 19.45 -2.46
C GLN A 208 -16.58 17.98 -2.37
N LEU A 209 -15.74 17.11 -1.80
CA LEU A 209 -16.09 15.70 -1.63
C LEU A 209 -17.37 15.52 -0.80
N TYR A 210 -17.51 16.27 0.29
CA TYR A 210 -18.68 16.17 1.15
C TYR A 210 -19.98 16.61 0.43
N LEU A 211 -19.93 17.61 -0.47
CA LEU A 211 -21.04 17.97 -1.33
C LEU A 211 -21.46 16.80 -2.23
N LEU A 212 -20.49 16.09 -2.78
CA LEU A 212 -20.75 14.89 -3.59
C LEU A 212 -21.43 13.77 -2.79
N PHE A 213 -21.01 13.57 -1.53
CA PHE A 213 -21.69 12.63 -0.64
C PHE A 213 -23.09 13.10 -0.27
N LYS A 214 -23.32 14.39 -0.05
CA LYS A 214 -24.65 14.96 0.22
C LYS A 214 -25.61 14.75 -0.96
N GLU A 215 -25.14 15.03 -2.18
CA GLU A 215 -25.93 14.81 -3.40
C GLU A 215 -26.43 13.36 -3.50
N LYS A 216 -25.49 12.39 -3.33
CA LYS A 216 -25.78 10.98 -3.52
C LYS A 216 -26.50 10.34 -2.33
N TYR A 217 -26.04 10.59 -1.10
CA TYR A 217 -26.48 9.87 0.09
C TYR A 217 -27.42 10.65 1.02
N LYS A 218 -27.68 11.92 0.71
CA LYS A 218 -28.64 12.78 1.43
C LYS A 218 -28.37 12.75 2.96
N GLY A 219 -29.37 12.34 3.75
CA GLY A 219 -29.25 12.26 5.22
C GLY A 219 -28.19 11.31 5.75
N LYS A 220 -27.70 10.35 4.94
CA LYS A 220 -26.62 9.41 5.29
C LYS A 220 -25.24 9.90 4.85
N ALA A 221 -25.11 11.13 4.32
CA ALA A 221 -23.86 11.64 3.75
C ALA A 221 -22.68 11.59 4.72
N ARG A 222 -22.87 12.06 5.96
CA ARG A 222 -21.81 12.05 6.97
C ARG A 222 -21.32 10.63 7.29
N GLN A 223 -22.25 9.71 7.50
CA GLN A 223 -21.91 8.30 7.76
C GLN A 223 -21.11 7.70 6.61
N LYS A 224 -21.57 7.87 5.36
CA LYS A 224 -20.91 7.30 4.18
C LYS A 224 -19.57 7.97 3.86
N TYR A 225 -19.43 9.26 4.09
CA TYR A 225 -18.16 9.95 4.02
C TYR A 225 -17.14 9.39 5.02
N THR A 226 -17.54 9.28 6.31
CA THR A 226 -16.67 8.76 7.37
C THR A 226 -16.29 7.30 7.14
N GLU A 227 -17.23 6.49 6.68
CA GLU A 227 -16.99 5.08 6.29
C GLU A 227 -15.94 5.01 5.17
N CYS A 228 -16.13 5.73 4.04
CA CYS A 228 -15.20 5.78 2.93
C CYS A 228 -13.80 6.27 3.37
N TYR A 229 -13.76 7.35 4.15
CA TYR A 229 -12.52 7.90 4.70
C TYR A 229 -11.73 6.85 5.50
N ASN A 230 -12.38 6.17 6.43
CA ASN A 230 -11.75 5.19 7.30
C ASN A 230 -11.31 3.90 6.58
N LEU A 231 -11.96 3.57 5.46
CA LEU A 231 -11.58 2.41 4.65
C LEU A 231 -10.35 2.67 3.78
N LEU A 232 -10.17 3.90 3.29
CA LEU A 232 -9.11 4.25 2.33
C LEU A 232 -7.92 4.97 2.97
N LYS A 233 -8.13 5.67 4.10
CA LYS A 233 -7.03 6.39 4.76
C LYS A 233 -6.11 5.43 5.48
N LEU A 234 -4.83 5.44 5.11
CA LEU A 234 -3.78 4.78 5.88
C LEU A 234 -3.54 5.53 7.19
N ARG A 235 -3.44 4.79 8.29
CA ARG A 235 -3.29 5.36 9.63
C ARG A 235 -1.82 5.61 9.94
N THR A 236 -1.54 6.83 10.37
CA THR A 236 -0.21 7.25 10.83
C THR A 236 -0.14 7.43 12.35
N GLU A 237 -1.26 7.17 13.03
CA GLU A 237 -1.39 7.30 14.49
C GLU A 237 -1.70 5.95 15.14
#